data_ba76d3a49ae05a4b9016a0b1964c213c
#
_entry.id   ba76d3a49ae05a4b9016a0b1964c213c
#
_cell.length_a   1.000
_cell.length_b   1.000
_cell.length_c   1.000
_cell.angle_alpha   90.00
_cell.angle_beta   90.00
_cell.angle_gamma   90.00
#
_symmetry.space_group_name_H-M   'P 1'
#
loop_
_entity.id
_entity.type
_entity.pdbx_description
1 polymer ?
#
loop_
_entity_poly.entity_id
_entity_poly.type
_entity_poly.pdbx_seq_one_letter_code
_entity_poly.pdbx_strand_id
1 'polypeptide(L)'
;MAIGIKITLNEKLYLRDPQGTELGCSIIKHSILLIDEIGFEAFNFKKLAAKMASTEASIYRYFKNKHLLLIYLVSWYWEWISYLIDLNTMNIGDPERRLRIIIETLVHATRENPAIAYVNESILHRIVIAEGSKAYHTKMIDSENNKGFFLTYKALNQKVAEAILAVNANFTYPNALASNLLEMANNHIYFALHLPRLTNVTVASGEDYSDIIQMLEYFSFKLLEK
;
A
#
# COMPACT_ATOMS: atom_id res chain seq x y z
N MET A 1 -20.94 18.74 3.44
CA MET A 1 -20.63 17.42 2.88
C MET A 1 -19.10 17.36 2.72
N ALA A 2 -18.43 16.54 3.50
CA ALA A 2 -17.00 16.29 3.26
C ALA A 2 -16.91 15.58 1.90
N ILE A 3 -16.17 16.13 0.95
CA ILE A 3 -15.83 15.46 -0.30
C ILE A 3 -14.86 14.35 0.08
N GLY A 4 -15.39 13.16 0.29
CA GLY A 4 -14.56 12.00 0.62
C GLY A 4 -13.69 11.63 -0.59
N ILE A 5 -12.40 11.42 -0.38
CA ILE A 5 -11.50 10.88 -1.40
C ILE A 5 -11.99 9.47 -1.77
N LYS A 6 -12.29 9.24 -3.05
CA LYS A 6 -12.65 7.92 -3.57
C LYS A 6 -11.46 7.35 -4.33
N ILE A 7 -11.04 6.15 -3.93
CA ILE A 7 -9.96 5.40 -4.59
C ILE A 7 -10.56 4.50 -5.67
N THR A 8 -10.14 4.66 -6.91
CA THR A 8 -10.63 3.85 -8.04
C THR A 8 -9.83 2.55 -8.14
N LEU A 9 -10.50 1.41 -8.04
CA LEU A 9 -9.89 0.08 -8.12
C LEU A 9 -10.55 -0.76 -9.22
N ASN A 10 -9.91 -1.88 -9.56
CA ASN A 10 -10.44 -2.84 -10.52
C ASN A 10 -11.79 -3.40 -10.04
N GLU A 11 -12.86 -3.20 -10.83
CA GLU A 11 -14.23 -3.61 -10.49
C GLU A 11 -14.40 -5.12 -10.34
N LYS A 12 -13.47 -5.94 -10.86
CA LYS A 12 -13.49 -7.40 -10.70
C LYS A 12 -13.05 -7.87 -9.30
N LEU A 13 -12.53 -6.97 -8.45
CA LEU A 13 -12.15 -7.27 -7.08
C LEU A 13 -13.36 -7.37 -6.14
N TYR A 14 -14.49 -6.81 -6.52
CA TYR A 14 -15.70 -6.79 -5.72
C TYR A 14 -16.96 -7.09 -6.55
N LEU A 15 -18.04 -7.46 -5.90
CA LEU A 15 -19.35 -7.67 -6.52
C LEU A 15 -20.19 -6.39 -6.50
N ARG A 16 -19.96 -5.55 -5.50
CA ARG A 16 -20.55 -4.23 -5.32
C ARG A 16 -19.48 -3.30 -4.76
N ASP A 17 -19.37 -2.07 -5.27
CA ASP A 17 -18.40 -1.09 -4.79
C ASP A 17 -18.62 -0.82 -3.28
N PRO A 18 -17.65 -1.23 -2.43
CA PRO A 18 -17.80 -1.05 -1.00
C PRO A 18 -17.66 0.42 -0.57
N GLN A 19 -16.98 1.27 -1.34
CA GLN A 19 -16.83 2.67 -1.02
C GLN A 19 -18.12 3.48 -1.25
N GLY A 20 -19.07 2.93 -2.00
CA GLY A 20 -20.33 3.59 -2.33
C GLY A 20 -21.44 3.46 -1.27
N THR A 21 -21.19 2.77 -0.15
CA THR A 21 -22.20 2.53 0.88
C THR A 21 -21.64 2.50 2.29
N GLU A 22 -22.43 2.90 3.29
CA GLU A 22 -22.02 2.83 4.70
C GLU A 22 -21.65 1.42 5.13
N LEU A 23 -22.44 0.42 4.72
CA LEU A 23 -22.16 -0.99 5.02
C LEU A 23 -20.84 -1.45 4.36
N GLY A 24 -20.58 -1.06 3.12
CA GLY A 24 -19.34 -1.39 2.44
C GLY A 24 -18.12 -0.74 3.11
N CYS A 25 -18.20 0.53 3.46
CA CYS A 25 -17.15 1.22 4.24
C CYS A 25 -16.93 0.55 5.60
N SER A 26 -18.01 0.13 6.27
CA SER A 26 -17.95 -0.63 7.52
C SER A 26 -17.28 -1.99 7.34
N ILE A 27 -17.53 -2.70 6.24
CA ILE A 27 -16.86 -3.97 5.91
C ILE A 27 -15.35 -3.74 5.77
N ILE A 28 -14.91 -2.73 5.01
CA ILE A 28 -13.49 -2.39 4.84
C ILE A 28 -12.87 -2.13 6.22
N LYS A 29 -13.44 -1.19 6.97
CA LYS A 29 -12.95 -0.79 8.29
C LYS A 29 -12.76 -1.97 9.24
N HIS A 30 -13.80 -2.78 9.42
CA HIS A 30 -13.75 -3.90 10.35
C HIS A 30 -12.88 -5.06 9.84
N SER A 31 -12.73 -5.21 8.53
CA SER A 31 -11.79 -6.18 7.95
C SER A 31 -10.35 -5.81 8.29
N ILE A 32 -9.96 -4.53 8.12
CA ILE A 32 -8.63 -4.03 8.50
C ILE A 32 -8.38 -4.29 9.98
N LEU A 33 -9.29 -3.87 10.87
CA LEU A 33 -9.15 -4.06 12.31
C LEU A 33 -9.08 -5.54 12.71
N LEU A 34 -9.88 -6.40 12.09
CA LEU A 34 -9.92 -7.82 12.44
C LEU A 34 -8.71 -8.58 11.91
N ILE A 35 -8.23 -8.27 10.69
CA ILE A 35 -7.02 -8.89 10.14
C ILE A 35 -5.79 -8.51 10.98
N ASP A 36 -5.67 -7.26 11.40
CA ASP A 36 -4.59 -6.80 12.30
C ASP A 36 -4.63 -7.54 13.66
N GLU A 37 -5.83 -7.77 14.20
CA GLU A 37 -6.03 -8.41 15.51
C GLU A 37 -5.72 -9.91 15.50
N ILE A 38 -6.15 -10.67 14.48
CA ILE A 38 -6.10 -12.13 14.47
C ILE A 38 -5.30 -12.76 13.34
N GLY A 39 -4.73 -11.94 12.44
CA GLY A 39 -4.03 -12.37 11.22
C GLY A 39 -4.98 -12.85 10.12
N PHE A 40 -4.51 -12.80 8.87
CA PHE A 40 -5.31 -13.18 7.70
C PHE A 40 -5.69 -14.66 7.66
N GLU A 41 -4.84 -15.57 8.19
CA GLU A 41 -5.15 -17.00 8.22
C GLU A 41 -6.40 -17.29 9.07
N ALA A 42 -6.48 -16.69 10.26
CA ALA A 42 -7.59 -16.88 11.18
C ALA A 42 -8.84 -16.05 10.80
N PHE A 43 -8.69 -15.07 9.91
CA PHE A 43 -9.76 -14.21 9.41
C PHE A 43 -10.72 -14.99 8.51
N ASN A 44 -12.03 -14.79 8.70
CA ASN A 44 -13.09 -15.25 7.80
C ASN A 44 -14.34 -14.36 7.91
N PHE A 45 -15.25 -14.49 6.95
CA PHE A 45 -16.45 -13.65 6.90
C PHE A 45 -17.44 -13.89 8.05
N LYS A 46 -17.44 -15.09 8.66
CA LYS A 46 -18.23 -15.36 9.86
C LYS A 46 -17.77 -14.52 11.05
N LYS A 47 -16.47 -14.48 11.31
CA LYS A 47 -15.89 -13.64 12.37
C LYS A 47 -16.10 -12.16 12.10
N LEU A 48 -15.94 -11.73 10.84
CA LEU A 48 -16.18 -10.35 10.44
C LEU A 48 -17.64 -9.95 10.67
N ALA A 49 -18.59 -10.79 10.25
CA ALA A 49 -20.01 -10.56 10.47
C ALA A 49 -20.36 -10.42 11.97
N ALA A 50 -19.79 -11.29 12.81
CA ALA A 50 -19.97 -11.21 14.27
C ALA A 50 -19.40 -9.89 14.83
N LYS A 51 -18.20 -9.47 14.41
CA LYS A 51 -17.58 -8.20 14.84
C LYS A 51 -18.39 -6.96 14.43
N MET A 52 -19.09 -7.04 13.30
CA MET A 52 -19.94 -5.97 12.77
C MET A 52 -21.39 -6.01 13.26
N ALA A 53 -21.78 -6.99 14.08
CA ALA A 53 -23.20 -7.28 14.40
C ALA A 53 -24.08 -7.40 13.13
N SER A 54 -23.57 -8.09 12.10
CA SER A 54 -24.17 -8.26 10.79
C SER A 54 -24.25 -9.74 10.38
N THR A 55 -24.58 -10.03 9.13
CA THR A 55 -24.65 -11.39 8.59
C THR A 55 -23.55 -11.64 7.56
N GLU A 56 -23.09 -12.90 7.42
CA GLU A 56 -22.15 -13.27 6.35
C GLU A 56 -22.71 -12.96 4.96
N ALA A 57 -24.02 -13.15 4.76
CA ALA A 57 -24.70 -12.86 3.50
C ALA A 57 -24.55 -11.38 3.09
N SER A 58 -24.53 -10.48 4.07
CA SER A 58 -24.29 -9.04 3.83
C SER A 58 -22.89 -8.78 3.27
N ILE A 59 -21.88 -9.49 3.77
CA ILE A 59 -20.49 -9.37 3.32
C ILE A 59 -20.29 -9.99 1.94
N TYR A 60 -20.88 -11.19 1.69
CA TYR A 60 -20.82 -11.86 0.39
C TYR A 60 -21.45 -11.06 -0.75
N ARG A 61 -22.28 -10.07 -0.47
CA ARG A 61 -22.76 -9.14 -1.50
C ARG A 61 -21.68 -8.18 -2.01
N TYR A 62 -20.58 -8.00 -1.28
CA TYR A 62 -19.47 -7.14 -1.66
C TYR A 62 -18.26 -7.92 -2.14
N PHE A 63 -17.90 -8.99 -1.46
CA PHE A 63 -16.71 -9.78 -1.76
C PHE A 63 -17.00 -11.26 -1.89
N LYS A 64 -16.60 -11.87 -2.98
CA LYS A 64 -16.80 -13.30 -3.25
C LYS A 64 -16.09 -14.20 -2.23
N ASN A 65 -14.93 -13.79 -1.73
CA ASN A 65 -14.13 -14.52 -0.74
C ASN A 65 -13.11 -13.60 -0.07
N LYS A 66 -12.47 -14.10 1.00
CA LYS A 66 -11.49 -13.33 1.78
C LYS A 66 -10.22 -12.97 0.98
N HIS A 67 -9.84 -13.78 -0.02
CA HIS A 67 -8.68 -13.52 -0.86
C HIS A 67 -8.89 -12.27 -1.73
N LEU A 68 -10.04 -12.14 -2.39
CA LEU A 68 -10.38 -10.93 -3.16
C LEU A 68 -10.49 -9.68 -2.26
N LEU A 69 -10.96 -9.84 -1.03
CA LEU A 69 -10.91 -8.76 -0.05
C LEU A 69 -9.47 -8.36 0.28
N LEU A 70 -8.55 -9.30 0.47
CA LEU A 70 -7.13 -8.99 0.71
C LEU A 70 -6.51 -8.25 -0.49
N ILE A 71 -6.72 -8.76 -1.72
CA ILE A 71 -6.23 -8.07 -2.92
C ILE A 71 -6.83 -6.65 -3.02
N TYR A 72 -8.11 -6.48 -2.68
CA TYR A 72 -8.74 -5.16 -2.64
C TYR A 72 -8.04 -4.21 -1.65
N LEU A 73 -7.77 -4.66 -0.42
CA LEU A 73 -7.10 -3.86 0.61
C LEU A 73 -5.67 -3.48 0.20
N VAL A 74 -4.91 -4.44 -0.34
CA VAL A 74 -3.55 -4.21 -0.83
C VAL A 74 -3.55 -3.26 -2.05
N SER A 75 -4.49 -3.44 -2.98
CA SER A 75 -4.63 -2.55 -4.14
C SER A 75 -5.03 -1.14 -3.71
N TRP A 76 -5.90 -1.01 -2.71
CA TRP A 76 -6.30 0.26 -2.13
C TRP A 76 -5.08 1.00 -1.55
N TYR A 77 -4.21 0.29 -0.81
CA TYR A 77 -2.99 0.83 -0.23
C TYR A 77 -2.03 1.37 -1.32
N TRP A 78 -1.78 0.62 -2.38
CA TRP A 78 -0.91 1.07 -3.46
C TRP A 78 -1.47 2.26 -4.23
N GLU A 79 -2.78 2.30 -4.46
CA GLU A 79 -3.42 3.44 -5.11
C GLU A 79 -3.40 4.68 -4.21
N TRP A 80 -3.55 4.50 -2.90
CA TRP A 80 -3.41 5.58 -1.93
C TRP A 80 -2.01 6.22 -1.98
N ILE A 81 -0.96 5.40 -1.97
CA ILE A 81 0.42 5.89 -2.13
C ILE A 81 0.59 6.63 -3.46
N SER A 82 0.08 6.08 -4.55
CA SER A 82 0.13 6.70 -5.87
C SER A 82 -0.52 8.09 -5.87
N TYR A 83 -1.68 8.21 -5.23
CA TYR A 83 -2.37 9.48 -5.04
C TYR A 83 -1.55 10.49 -4.22
N LEU A 84 -0.95 10.06 -3.12
CA LEU A 84 -0.10 10.92 -2.30
C LEU A 84 1.14 11.40 -3.07
N ILE A 85 1.76 10.55 -3.87
CA ILE A 85 2.89 10.93 -4.73
C ILE A 85 2.45 12.03 -5.71
N ASP A 86 1.32 11.88 -6.39
CA ASP A 86 0.82 12.89 -7.31
C ASP A 86 0.59 14.22 -6.60
N LEU A 87 -0.02 14.19 -5.43
CA LEU A 87 -0.29 15.38 -4.62
C LEU A 87 1.01 16.08 -4.19
N ASN A 88 1.96 15.33 -3.65
CA ASN A 88 3.20 15.87 -3.07
C ASN A 88 4.22 16.29 -4.14
N THR A 89 4.14 15.73 -5.35
CA THR A 89 5.04 16.09 -6.47
C THR A 89 4.43 17.08 -7.45
N MET A 90 3.22 17.57 -7.17
CA MET A 90 2.56 18.57 -8.01
C MET A 90 3.43 19.82 -8.16
N ASN A 91 3.68 20.24 -9.42
CA ASN A 91 4.50 21.39 -9.77
C ASN A 91 5.99 21.30 -9.36
N ILE A 92 6.52 20.12 -9.04
CA ILE A 92 7.95 19.92 -8.81
C ILE A 92 8.63 19.59 -10.14
N GLY A 93 9.38 20.56 -10.67
CA GLY A 93 10.07 20.43 -11.96
C GLY A 93 11.46 19.79 -11.87
N ASP A 94 12.14 19.88 -10.72
CA ASP A 94 13.47 19.29 -10.51
C ASP A 94 13.36 17.76 -10.30
N PRO A 95 13.99 16.93 -11.16
CA PRO A 95 13.89 15.48 -11.10
C PRO A 95 14.44 14.87 -9.80
N GLU A 96 15.57 15.37 -9.29
CA GLU A 96 16.17 14.84 -8.05
C GLU A 96 15.28 15.16 -6.85
N ARG A 97 14.80 16.40 -6.76
CA ARG A 97 13.88 16.82 -5.71
C ARG A 97 12.57 16.02 -5.78
N ARG A 98 12.06 15.76 -6.98
CA ARG A 98 10.86 14.94 -7.18
C ARG A 98 11.07 13.52 -6.66
N LEU A 99 12.20 12.88 -6.97
CA LEU A 99 12.51 11.53 -6.50
C LEU A 99 12.65 11.50 -4.96
N ARG A 100 13.27 12.50 -4.33
CA ARG A 100 13.33 12.63 -2.86
C ARG A 100 11.95 12.70 -2.23
N ILE A 101 11.05 13.53 -2.77
CA ILE A 101 9.67 13.64 -2.29
C ILE A 101 8.92 12.31 -2.46
N ILE A 102 9.17 11.57 -3.55
CA ILE A 102 8.61 10.23 -3.72
C ILE A 102 9.09 9.30 -2.61
N ILE A 103 10.39 9.24 -2.33
CA ILE A 103 10.96 8.41 -1.26
C ILE A 103 10.35 8.78 0.10
N GLU A 104 10.29 10.07 0.43
CA GLU A 104 9.63 10.55 1.65
C GLU A 104 8.17 10.11 1.71
N THR A 105 7.44 10.21 0.59
CA THR A 105 6.02 9.82 0.52
C THR A 105 5.84 8.32 0.75
N LEU A 106 6.71 7.47 0.19
CA LEU A 106 6.67 6.02 0.43
C LEU A 106 6.80 5.67 1.91
N VAL A 107 7.72 6.33 2.61
CA VAL A 107 7.98 6.10 4.03
C VAL A 107 6.85 6.66 4.92
N HIS A 108 6.33 7.84 4.57
CA HIS A 108 5.28 8.51 5.35
C HIS A 108 3.83 8.14 4.96
N ALA A 109 3.63 7.26 4.00
CA ALA A 109 2.29 6.81 3.57
C ALA A 109 1.48 6.09 4.67
N THR A 110 2.14 5.74 5.77
CA THR A 110 1.53 5.14 6.97
C THR A 110 0.77 6.12 7.85
N ARG A 111 0.95 7.43 7.66
CA ARG A 111 0.29 8.45 8.48
C ARG A 111 -1.19 8.51 8.19
N GLU A 112 -1.99 8.48 9.25
CA GLU A 112 -3.44 8.57 9.15
C GLU A 112 -3.89 9.88 8.50
N ASN A 113 -4.84 9.76 7.57
CA ASN A 113 -5.46 10.92 6.92
C ASN A 113 -6.93 11.03 7.34
N PRO A 114 -7.32 12.07 8.06
CA PRO A 114 -8.69 12.24 8.57
C PRO A 114 -9.75 12.38 7.46
N ALA A 115 -9.35 12.61 6.20
CA ALA A 115 -10.26 12.66 5.06
C ALA A 115 -10.84 11.28 4.69
N ILE A 116 -10.25 10.17 5.20
CA ILE A 116 -10.68 8.81 4.92
C ILE A 116 -11.09 8.10 6.23
N ALA A 117 -12.33 8.28 6.63
CA ALA A 117 -12.81 7.80 7.92
C ALA A 117 -12.98 6.26 8.05
N TYR A 118 -12.96 5.51 6.94
CA TYR A 118 -13.20 4.06 6.92
C TYR A 118 -11.93 3.22 6.71
N VAL A 119 -10.77 3.84 6.54
CA VAL A 119 -9.46 3.18 6.48
C VAL A 119 -8.56 3.82 7.53
N ASN A 120 -7.90 2.99 8.32
CA ASN A 120 -6.76 3.39 9.12
C ASN A 120 -5.51 2.97 8.35
N GLU A 121 -4.80 3.93 7.79
CA GLU A 121 -3.67 3.70 6.87
C GLU A 121 -2.50 3.06 7.60
N SER A 122 -2.26 3.40 8.86
CA SER A 122 -1.22 2.80 9.70
C SER A 122 -1.48 1.30 9.92
N ILE A 123 -2.72 0.93 10.25
CA ILE A 123 -3.10 -0.48 10.42
C ILE A 123 -3.04 -1.21 9.07
N LEU A 124 -3.54 -0.60 8.01
CA LEU A 124 -3.50 -1.20 6.67
C LEU A 124 -2.07 -1.44 6.21
N HIS A 125 -1.14 -0.52 6.48
CA HIS A 125 0.28 -0.70 6.19
C HIS A 125 0.84 -1.95 6.90
N ARG A 126 0.56 -2.15 8.21
CA ARG A 126 1.00 -3.36 8.93
C ARG A 126 0.48 -4.64 8.27
N ILE A 127 -0.78 -4.63 7.81
CA ILE A 127 -1.35 -5.75 7.07
C ILE A 127 -0.62 -5.97 5.74
N VAL A 128 -0.30 -4.92 5.00
CA VAL A 128 0.44 -5.04 3.73
C VAL A 128 1.82 -5.67 3.95
N ILE A 129 2.54 -5.28 5.00
CA ILE A 129 3.82 -5.90 5.34
C ILE A 129 3.65 -7.37 5.74
N ALA A 130 2.73 -7.68 6.65
CA ALA A 130 2.60 -9.01 7.22
C ALA A 130 1.91 -10.01 6.27
N GLU A 131 0.95 -9.57 5.49
CA GLU A 131 0.01 -10.42 4.75
C GLU A 131 0.01 -10.15 3.24
N GLY A 132 0.60 -9.06 2.77
CA GLY A 132 0.57 -8.64 1.35
C GLY A 132 1.15 -9.70 0.41
N SER A 133 2.18 -10.44 0.82
CA SER A 133 2.73 -11.55 0.03
C SER A 133 1.69 -12.62 -0.32
N LYS A 134 0.67 -12.83 0.51
CA LYS A 134 -0.43 -13.77 0.26
C LYS A 134 -1.39 -13.30 -0.84
N ALA A 135 -1.34 -12.03 -1.22
CA ALA A 135 -2.06 -11.53 -2.39
C ALA A 135 -1.34 -11.89 -3.71
N TYR A 136 0.00 -12.02 -3.70
CA TYR A 136 0.82 -12.22 -4.90
C TYR A 136 1.36 -13.64 -5.03
N HIS A 137 1.77 -14.29 -3.93
CA HIS A 137 2.40 -15.60 -3.98
C HIS A 137 1.36 -16.73 -3.92
N THR A 138 0.51 -16.78 -4.94
CA THR A 138 -0.55 -17.79 -5.07
C THR A 138 -0.40 -18.59 -6.36
N LYS A 139 -0.98 -19.80 -6.39
CA LYS A 139 -1.05 -20.59 -7.63
C LYS A 139 -1.93 -19.94 -8.70
N MET A 140 -2.71 -18.93 -8.35
CA MET A 140 -3.62 -18.21 -9.24
C MET A 140 -3.03 -16.94 -9.83
N ILE A 141 -1.77 -16.60 -9.50
CA ILE A 141 -1.15 -15.31 -9.81
C ILE A 141 -1.26 -14.91 -11.27
N ASP A 142 -0.98 -15.82 -12.22
CA ASP A 142 -1.05 -15.52 -13.65
C ASP A 142 -2.47 -15.20 -14.10
N SER A 143 -3.45 -15.98 -13.62
CA SER A 143 -4.88 -15.75 -13.92
C SER A 143 -5.37 -14.42 -13.34
N GLU A 144 -4.96 -14.10 -12.12
CA GLU A 144 -5.32 -12.86 -11.43
C GLU A 144 -4.64 -11.66 -12.06
N ASN A 145 -3.39 -11.81 -12.47
CA ASN A 145 -2.66 -10.82 -13.24
C ASN A 145 -3.35 -10.51 -14.58
N ASN A 146 -3.78 -11.54 -15.31
CA ASN A 146 -4.52 -11.39 -16.56
C ASN A 146 -5.89 -10.71 -16.37
N LYS A 147 -6.49 -10.80 -15.18
CA LYS A 147 -7.70 -10.06 -14.81
C LYS A 147 -7.42 -8.60 -14.43
N GLY A 148 -6.15 -8.20 -14.35
CA GLY A 148 -5.73 -6.85 -14.01
C GLY A 148 -5.79 -6.54 -12.50
N PHE A 149 -5.73 -7.54 -11.62
CA PHE A 149 -5.83 -7.32 -10.17
C PHE A 149 -4.65 -6.54 -9.59
N PHE A 150 -3.49 -6.54 -10.26
CA PHE A 150 -2.26 -5.90 -9.80
C PHE A 150 -1.91 -4.63 -10.59
N LEU A 151 -2.87 -4.04 -11.31
CA LEU A 151 -2.64 -2.84 -12.12
C LEU A 151 -2.22 -1.63 -11.28
N THR A 152 -2.80 -1.45 -10.10
CA THR A 152 -2.45 -0.34 -9.19
C THR A 152 -0.98 -0.42 -8.75
N TYR A 153 -0.51 -1.60 -8.33
CA TYR A 153 0.88 -1.81 -7.95
C TYR A 153 1.84 -1.60 -9.13
N LYS A 154 1.49 -2.10 -10.31
CA LYS A 154 2.30 -1.90 -11.53
C LYS A 154 2.35 -0.43 -11.95
N ALA A 155 1.23 0.29 -11.86
CA ALA A 155 1.16 1.71 -12.18
C ALA A 155 2.00 2.55 -11.21
N LEU A 156 1.94 2.25 -9.91
CA LEU A 156 2.80 2.87 -8.92
C LEU A 156 4.28 2.60 -9.21
N ASN A 157 4.65 1.33 -9.48
CA ASN A 157 6.02 0.97 -9.83
C ASN A 157 6.51 1.73 -11.07
N GLN A 158 5.68 1.82 -12.11
CA GLN A 158 6.00 2.56 -13.32
C GLN A 158 6.19 4.05 -13.04
N LYS A 159 5.33 4.66 -12.22
CA LYS A 159 5.45 6.07 -11.82
C LYS A 159 6.79 6.37 -11.13
N VAL A 160 7.23 5.49 -10.22
CA VAL A 160 8.52 5.63 -9.54
C VAL A 160 9.68 5.40 -10.54
N ALA A 161 9.57 4.42 -11.44
CA ALA A 161 10.55 4.14 -12.48
C ALA A 161 10.74 5.33 -13.44
N GLU A 162 9.66 6.02 -13.82
CA GLU A 162 9.71 7.22 -14.63
C GLU A 162 10.43 8.38 -13.92
N ALA A 163 10.21 8.54 -12.61
CA ALA A 163 10.94 9.52 -11.82
C ALA A 163 12.46 9.20 -11.73
N ILE A 164 12.81 7.92 -11.62
CA ILE A 164 14.20 7.45 -11.68
C ILE A 164 14.83 7.79 -13.02
N LEU A 165 14.17 7.51 -14.14
CA LEU A 165 14.65 7.84 -15.48
C LEU A 165 14.74 9.35 -15.73
N ALA A 166 13.92 10.15 -15.07
CA ALA A 166 14.04 11.60 -15.15
C ALA A 166 15.34 12.13 -14.50
N VAL A 167 15.86 11.43 -13.47
CA VAL A 167 17.18 11.73 -12.85
C VAL A 167 18.32 11.23 -13.73
N ASN A 168 18.25 9.97 -14.19
CA ASN A 168 19.25 9.38 -15.10
C ASN A 168 18.56 8.57 -16.20
N ALA A 169 18.41 9.19 -17.39
CA ALA A 169 17.75 8.58 -18.54
C ALA A 169 18.44 7.29 -19.07
N ASN A 170 19.71 7.07 -18.71
CA ASN A 170 20.50 5.90 -19.13
C ASN A 170 20.52 4.79 -18.07
N PHE A 171 19.80 4.92 -16.97
CA PHE A 171 19.78 3.90 -15.94
C PHE A 171 19.12 2.62 -16.43
N THR A 172 19.82 1.49 -16.31
CA THR A 172 19.45 0.23 -17.00
C THR A 172 18.25 -0.47 -16.35
N TYR A 173 18.04 -0.32 -15.03
CA TYR A 173 17.07 -1.13 -14.26
C TYR A 173 16.03 -0.30 -13.50
N PRO A 174 15.31 0.65 -14.15
CA PRO A 174 14.44 1.58 -13.44
C PRO A 174 13.27 0.88 -12.71
N ASN A 175 12.64 -0.11 -13.35
CA ASN A 175 11.54 -0.87 -12.74
C ASN A 175 12.01 -1.72 -11.54
N ALA A 176 13.22 -2.30 -11.62
CA ALA A 176 13.77 -3.08 -10.52
C ALA A 176 14.14 -2.18 -9.33
N LEU A 177 14.72 -1.00 -9.57
CA LEU A 177 14.99 -0.04 -8.50
C LEU A 177 13.69 0.46 -7.88
N ALA A 178 12.69 0.79 -8.69
CA ALA A 178 11.39 1.23 -8.21
C ALA A 178 10.73 0.18 -7.29
N SER A 179 10.66 -1.08 -7.71
CA SER A 179 10.06 -2.15 -6.87
C SER A 179 10.87 -2.39 -5.59
N ASN A 180 12.21 -2.32 -5.65
CA ASN A 180 13.04 -2.40 -4.45
C ASN A 180 12.78 -1.24 -3.49
N LEU A 181 12.59 -0.01 -3.97
CA LEU A 181 12.28 1.14 -3.11
C LEU A 181 10.95 0.95 -2.38
N LEU A 182 9.91 0.46 -3.09
CA LEU A 182 8.61 0.16 -2.48
C LEU A 182 8.73 -0.90 -1.37
N GLU A 183 9.45 -1.98 -1.64
CA GLU A 183 9.65 -3.07 -0.67
C GLU A 183 10.58 -2.67 0.48
N MET A 184 11.68 -1.95 0.20
CA MET A 184 12.61 -1.50 1.24
C MET A 184 11.96 -0.50 2.19
N ALA A 185 11.15 0.44 1.69
CA ALA A 185 10.44 1.40 2.54
C ALA A 185 9.59 0.66 3.59
N ASN A 186 8.84 -0.36 3.16
CA ASN A 186 8.01 -1.16 4.05
C ASN A 186 8.85 -2.04 5.00
N ASN A 187 9.79 -2.81 4.44
CA ASN A 187 10.53 -3.82 5.22
C ASN A 187 11.47 -3.20 6.25
N HIS A 188 12.15 -2.08 5.94
CA HIS A 188 13.08 -1.47 6.89
C HIS A 188 12.40 -0.76 8.05
N ILE A 189 11.16 -0.26 7.88
CA ILE A 189 10.32 0.17 9.02
C ILE A 189 10.08 -1.02 9.96
N TYR A 190 9.64 -2.15 9.39
CA TYR A 190 9.38 -3.38 10.17
C TYR A 190 10.65 -3.91 10.85
N PHE A 191 11.78 -3.97 10.13
CA PHE A 191 13.04 -4.44 10.68
C PHE A 191 13.55 -3.55 11.82
N ALA A 192 13.47 -2.24 11.68
CA ALA A 192 13.88 -1.32 12.74
C ALA A 192 13.07 -1.51 14.03
N LEU A 193 11.78 -1.80 13.90
CA LEU A 193 10.88 -1.99 15.04
C LEU A 193 10.97 -3.38 15.67
N HIS A 194 11.15 -4.44 14.87
CA HIS A 194 10.99 -5.84 15.32
C HIS A 194 12.22 -6.71 15.14
N LEU A 195 13.10 -6.42 14.18
CA LEU A 195 14.27 -7.21 13.82
C LEU A 195 15.50 -6.32 13.60
N PRO A 196 15.93 -5.54 14.60
CA PRO A 196 16.92 -4.45 14.42
C PRO A 196 18.27 -4.86 13.86
N ARG A 197 18.64 -6.15 13.93
CA ARG A 197 19.90 -6.65 13.34
C ARG A 197 19.85 -6.84 11.83
N LEU A 198 18.68 -6.71 11.20
CA LEU A 198 18.51 -6.79 9.75
C LEU A 198 18.61 -5.41 9.07
N THR A 199 18.80 -4.35 9.84
CA THR A 199 18.95 -2.99 9.33
C THR A 199 19.90 -2.19 10.21
N ASN A 200 20.50 -1.15 9.67
CA ASN A 200 21.33 -0.19 10.41
C ASN A 200 20.59 1.09 10.75
N VAL A 201 19.33 1.21 10.28
CA VAL A 201 18.50 2.38 10.58
C VAL A 201 17.68 2.17 11.85
N THR A 202 17.34 3.25 12.51
CA THR A 202 16.53 3.29 13.72
C THR A 202 15.23 4.03 13.46
N VAL A 203 14.19 3.68 14.21
CA VAL A 203 12.95 4.46 14.28
C VAL A 203 12.91 5.11 15.66
N ALA A 204 13.08 6.42 15.70
CA ALA A 204 13.02 7.16 16.95
C ALA A 204 11.57 7.29 17.47
N SER A 205 11.42 7.67 18.73
CA SER A 205 10.11 7.89 19.34
C SER A 205 9.31 8.94 18.56
N GLY A 206 8.04 8.69 18.28
CA GLY A 206 7.17 9.60 17.53
C GLY A 206 7.13 9.37 16.03
N GLU A 207 7.45 8.14 15.57
CA GLU A 207 7.43 7.77 14.14
C GLU A 207 8.38 8.64 13.28
N ASP A 208 9.57 8.93 13.82
CA ASP A 208 10.63 9.56 13.04
C ASP A 208 11.33 8.50 12.18
N TYR A 209 11.11 8.59 10.88
CA TYR A 209 11.65 7.70 9.85
C TYR A 209 12.79 8.34 9.05
N SER A 210 13.42 9.40 9.56
CA SER A 210 14.48 10.14 8.84
C SER A 210 15.67 9.27 8.42
N ASP A 211 16.10 8.33 9.29
CA ASP A 211 17.17 7.38 8.96
C ASP A 211 16.80 6.49 7.78
N ILE A 212 15.54 6.06 7.69
CA ILE A 212 15.05 5.21 6.59
C ILE A 212 15.05 6.01 5.28
N ILE A 213 14.56 7.24 5.32
CA ILE A 213 14.57 8.15 4.15
C ILE A 213 16.00 8.35 3.66
N GLN A 214 16.94 8.69 4.55
CA GLN A 214 18.35 8.88 4.21
C GLN A 214 18.98 7.63 3.59
N MET A 215 18.68 6.45 4.13
CA MET A 215 19.16 5.18 3.57
C MET A 215 18.62 4.92 2.16
N LEU A 216 17.32 5.14 1.92
CA LEU A 216 16.71 4.95 0.61
C LEU A 216 17.23 5.96 -0.41
N GLU A 217 17.42 7.21 0.00
CA GLU A 217 18.08 8.24 -0.81
C GLU A 217 19.50 7.85 -1.16
N TYR A 218 20.30 7.42 -0.16
CA TYR A 218 21.67 6.99 -0.37
C TYR A 218 21.76 5.88 -1.43
N PHE A 219 20.95 4.83 -1.31
CA PHE A 219 20.95 3.73 -2.28
C PHE A 219 20.50 4.20 -3.67
N SER A 220 19.44 5.02 -3.73
CA SER A 220 18.92 5.51 -5.00
C SER A 220 19.95 6.38 -5.73
N PHE A 221 20.47 7.41 -5.07
CA PHE A 221 21.35 8.37 -5.73
C PHE A 221 22.73 7.80 -6.01
N LYS A 222 23.25 6.87 -5.18
CA LYS A 222 24.48 6.14 -5.49
C LYS A 222 24.38 5.29 -6.75
N LEU A 223 23.25 4.66 -6.98
CA LEU A 223 23.01 3.89 -8.20
C LEU A 223 22.77 4.78 -9.43
N LEU A 224 22.27 6.00 -9.23
CA LEU A 224 21.98 6.96 -10.30
C LEU A 224 23.14 7.91 -10.63
N GLU A 225 24.21 7.91 -9.84
CA GLU A 225 25.46 8.63 -10.17
C GLU A 225 25.98 8.16 -11.55
N LYS A 226 26.46 9.13 -12.36
CA LYS A 226 26.99 8.89 -13.72
C LYS A 226 28.45 8.50 -13.66
#